data_7a3c337d4fc2ef1e7332957da8691c45
#
_entry.id   7a3c337d4fc2ef1e7332957da8691c45
#
_cell.length_a   1.000
_cell.length_b   1.000
_cell.length_c   1.000
_cell.angle_alpha   90.00
_cell.angle_beta   90.00
_cell.angle_gamma   90.00
#
_symmetry.space_group_name_H-M   'P 1'
#
loop_
_entity.id
_entity.type
_entity.pdbx_description
1 polymer ?
#
loop_
_entity_poly.entity_id
_entity_poly.type
_entity_poly.pdbx_seq_one_letter_code
_entity_poly.pdbx_strand_id
1 'polypeptide(L)'
;MKFLLKLILLLSFAGVVFAQAHQATGVVKRIDAARGVVSLKHDPIKSLNWPGMTMDFNVRDPKLLAGVKPDQKVRFEFVEEKGRYVITSIK
;
A
#
# COMPACT_ATOMS: atom_id res chain seq x y z
N MET A 1 15.96 22.16 -35.50
CA MET A 1 15.60 21.83 -35.31
C MET A 1 14.88 21.66 -34.74
N LYS A 2 14.60 21.64 -34.27
CA LYS A 2 13.81 21.52 -33.87
C LYS A 2 13.49 20.58 -33.26
N PHE A 3 13.60 19.91 -32.92
CA PHE A 3 13.31 18.96 -32.40
C PHE A 3 13.70 18.72 -31.21
N LEU A 4 14.14 18.71 -30.88
CA LEU A 4 14.73 18.52 -29.82
C LEU A 4 13.94 18.76 -28.73
N LEU A 5 13.25 19.46 -28.79
CA LEU A 5 12.50 19.83 -27.80
C LEU A 5 11.65 18.78 -27.37
N LYS A 6 11.24 18.14 -28.20
CA LYS A 6 10.35 17.24 -27.91
C LYS A 6 10.84 16.33 -26.93
N LEU A 7 11.95 16.02 -27.00
CA LEU A 7 12.45 15.09 -26.19
C LEU A 7 12.32 15.47 -24.79
N ILE A 8 12.32 16.58 -24.54
CA ILE A 8 12.26 17.04 -23.25
C ILE A 8 11.11 16.57 -22.58
N LEU A 9 10.06 16.58 -23.22
CA LEU A 9 8.92 16.23 -22.66
C LEU A 9 8.98 14.96 -22.07
N LEU A 10 9.58 14.12 -22.72
CA LEU A 10 9.65 12.86 -22.27
C LEU A 10 10.21 12.83 -20.94
N LEU A 11 11.13 13.60 -20.73
CA LEU A 11 11.75 13.64 -19.54
C LEU A 11 10.82 13.85 -18.47
N SER A 12 10.01 14.73 -18.62
CA SER A 12 9.16 15.14 -17.61
C SER A 12 8.41 13.95 -17.17
N PHE A 13 8.04 13.11 -18.04
CA PHE A 13 7.35 12.01 -17.72
C PHE A 13 8.11 11.12 -16.91
N ALA A 14 9.32 10.93 -17.24
CA ALA A 14 10.16 10.05 -16.59
C ALA A 14 10.18 10.39 -15.14
N GLY A 15 10.03 11.60 -14.80
CA GLY A 15 10.10 11.99 -13.43
C GLY A 15 8.87 11.65 -12.64
N VAL A 16 7.84 11.22 -13.27
CA VAL A 16 6.62 10.93 -12.57
C VAL A 16 6.45 9.43 -12.44
N VAL A 17 6.83 8.92 -11.31
CA VAL A 17 6.71 7.51 -11.09
C VAL A 17 5.75 7.28 -9.95
N PHE A 18 4.70 6.54 -10.18
CA PHE A 18 3.74 6.25 -9.15
C PHE A 18 3.99 4.88 -8.58
N ALA A 19 3.90 4.74 -7.29
CA ALA A 19 4.02 3.46 -6.65
C ALA A 19 2.84 2.62 -7.12
N GLN A 20 3.09 1.38 -7.44
CA GLN A 20 2.04 0.49 -7.87
C GLN A 20 1.20 0.08 -6.68
N ALA A 21 -0.10 0.16 -6.79
CA ALA A 21 -0.99 -0.25 -5.73
C ALA A 21 -1.27 -1.74 -5.83
N HIS A 22 -1.28 -2.42 -4.70
CA HIS A 22 -1.57 -3.83 -4.63
C HIS A 22 -2.81 -4.03 -3.78
N GLN A 23 -3.67 -4.94 -4.16
CA GLN A 23 -4.87 -5.23 -3.41
C GLN A 23 -4.76 -6.59 -2.75
N ALA A 24 -5.27 -6.71 -1.55
CA ALA A 24 -5.17 -7.94 -0.81
C ALA A 24 -6.32 -8.06 0.16
N THR A 25 -6.48 -9.25 0.73
CA THR A 25 -7.46 -9.49 1.77
C THR A 25 -6.74 -10.12 2.94
N GLY A 26 -7.29 -9.98 4.11
CA GLY A 26 -6.69 -10.58 5.28
C GLY A 26 -7.53 -10.36 6.52
N VAL A 27 -7.01 -10.84 7.64
CA VAL A 27 -7.67 -10.72 8.93
C VAL A 27 -6.84 -9.83 9.82
N VAL A 28 -7.49 -8.87 10.48
CA VAL A 28 -6.82 -7.94 11.36
C VAL A 28 -6.38 -8.67 12.62
N LYS A 29 -5.11 -8.60 12.97
CA LYS A 29 -4.60 -9.27 14.17
C LYS A 29 -4.33 -8.28 15.28
N ARG A 30 -3.86 -7.08 14.95
CA ARG A 30 -3.54 -6.11 15.97
C ARG A 30 -3.58 -4.71 15.36
N ILE A 31 -4.01 -3.74 16.13
CA ILE A 31 -4.11 -2.36 15.69
C ILE A 31 -3.36 -1.48 16.65
N ASP A 32 -2.49 -0.62 16.14
CA ASP A 32 -1.80 0.37 16.94
C ASP A 32 -2.10 1.72 16.27
N ALA A 33 -3.23 2.29 16.61
CA ALA A 33 -3.67 3.53 15.97
C ALA A 33 -2.74 4.69 16.27
N ALA A 34 -2.14 4.73 17.44
CA ALA A 34 -1.25 5.82 17.79
C ALA A 34 -0.03 5.86 16.88
N ARG A 35 0.44 4.69 16.44
CA ARG A 35 1.60 4.62 15.58
C ARG A 35 1.22 4.47 14.11
N GLY A 36 -0.06 4.36 13.82
CA GLY A 36 -0.51 4.18 12.45
C GLY A 36 -0.08 2.85 11.86
N VAL A 37 -0.18 1.79 12.67
CA VAL A 37 0.26 0.46 12.24
C VAL A 37 -0.86 -0.55 12.45
N VAL A 38 -1.03 -1.47 11.53
CA VAL A 38 -1.97 -2.55 11.69
C VAL A 38 -1.30 -3.85 11.27
N SER A 39 -1.44 -4.89 12.08
CA SER A 39 -0.90 -6.20 11.76
C SER A 39 -2.00 -6.99 11.08
N LEU A 40 -1.72 -7.52 9.91
CA LEU A 40 -2.69 -8.26 9.14
C LEU A 40 -2.14 -9.64 8.76
N LYS A 41 -2.99 -10.64 8.90
CA LYS A 41 -2.67 -11.95 8.39
C LYS A 41 -3.28 -11.96 7.00
N HIS A 42 -2.48 -11.69 5.99
CA HIS A 42 -3.01 -11.55 4.64
C HIS A 42 -2.96 -12.84 3.86
N ASP A 43 -3.85 -12.97 2.91
CA ASP A 43 -3.86 -14.09 2.01
C ASP A 43 -2.73 -13.92 0.99
N PRO A 44 -2.39 -14.94 0.23
CA PRO A 44 -1.34 -14.81 -0.76
C PRO A 44 -1.57 -13.64 -1.69
N ILE A 45 -0.51 -12.91 -2.00
CA ILE A 45 -0.59 -11.76 -2.90
C ILE A 45 0.20 -12.10 -4.15
N LYS A 46 -0.49 -12.52 -5.17
CA LYS A 46 0.14 -12.98 -6.38
C LYS A 46 0.97 -11.93 -7.08
N SER A 47 0.53 -10.70 -7.08
CA SER A 47 1.26 -9.63 -7.76
C SER A 47 2.65 -9.43 -7.19
N LEU A 48 2.90 -9.91 -5.97
CA LEU A 48 4.18 -9.77 -5.33
C LEU A 48 4.85 -11.12 -5.09
N ASN A 49 4.19 -12.19 -5.49
CA ASN A 49 4.69 -13.54 -5.24
C ASN A 49 4.84 -13.79 -3.74
N TRP A 50 3.94 -13.23 -2.96
CA TRP A 50 4.00 -13.40 -1.52
C TRP A 50 3.05 -14.51 -1.07
N PRO A 51 3.49 -15.38 -0.17
CA PRO A 51 2.57 -16.36 0.41
C PRO A 51 1.73 -15.65 1.46
N GLY A 52 0.72 -16.32 1.98
CA GLY A 52 -0.04 -15.78 3.10
C GLY A 52 0.85 -15.69 4.31
N MET A 53 0.80 -14.59 5.03
CA MET A 53 1.61 -14.39 6.23
C MET A 53 1.07 -13.24 7.06
N THR A 54 1.58 -13.13 8.28
CA THR A 54 1.18 -12.03 9.16
C THR A 54 2.30 -11.01 9.15
N MET A 55 1.97 -9.76 8.89
CA MET A 55 2.96 -8.71 8.90
C MET A 55 2.34 -7.38 9.26
N ASP A 56 3.18 -6.42 9.60
CA ASP A 56 2.73 -5.09 9.95
C ASP A 56 2.71 -4.21 8.73
N PHE A 57 1.68 -3.38 8.64
CA PHE A 57 1.59 -2.39 7.59
C PHE A 57 1.41 -1.03 8.25
N ASN A 58 1.98 0.00 7.63
CA ASN A 58 1.71 1.36 8.06
C ASN A 58 0.43 1.80 7.35
N VAL A 59 -0.29 2.75 7.91
CA VAL A 59 -1.46 3.29 7.21
C VAL A 59 -1.16 4.73 6.83
N ARG A 60 -1.62 5.15 5.67
CA ARG A 60 -1.35 6.49 5.18
C ARG A 60 -1.99 7.51 6.10
N ASP A 61 -3.14 7.22 6.63
CA ASP A 61 -3.86 8.13 7.50
C ASP A 61 -4.45 7.28 8.61
N PRO A 62 -4.16 7.57 9.88
CA PRO A 62 -4.72 6.80 10.99
C PRO A 62 -6.24 6.70 10.97
N LYS A 63 -6.92 7.64 10.31
CA LYS A 63 -8.35 7.59 10.23
C LYS A 63 -8.83 6.36 9.47
N LEU A 64 -7.96 5.75 8.68
CA LEU A 64 -8.32 4.55 7.95
C LEU A 64 -8.60 3.40 8.91
N LEU A 65 -8.10 3.49 10.14
CA LEU A 65 -8.28 2.44 11.12
C LEU A 65 -9.57 2.62 11.93
N ALA A 66 -10.31 3.70 11.70
CA ALA A 66 -11.54 3.93 12.43
C ALA A 66 -12.52 2.83 12.04
N GLY A 67 -13.08 2.15 13.01
CA GLY A 67 -14.04 1.08 12.73
C GLY A 67 -13.40 -0.26 12.40
N VAL A 68 -12.09 -0.32 12.31
CA VAL A 68 -11.40 -1.58 12.04
C VAL A 68 -11.14 -2.25 13.39
N LYS A 69 -11.45 -3.53 13.49
CA LYS A 69 -11.33 -4.28 14.75
C LYS A 69 -10.54 -5.55 14.59
N PRO A 70 -9.91 -6.03 15.67
CA PRO A 70 -9.20 -7.28 15.62
C PRO A 70 -10.13 -8.41 15.19
N ASP A 71 -9.57 -9.38 14.50
CA ASP A 71 -10.27 -10.55 13.98
C ASP A 71 -11.27 -10.25 12.87
N GLN A 72 -11.31 -9.01 12.40
CA GLN A 72 -12.19 -8.66 11.31
C GLN A 72 -11.52 -8.99 9.97
N LYS A 73 -12.28 -9.51 9.04
CA LYS A 73 -11.74 -9.77 7.71
C LYS A 73 -11.90 -8.48 6.92
N VAL A 74 -10.82 -8.06 6.26
CA VAL A 74 -10.81 -6.80 5.53
C VAL A 74 -10.22 -6.96 4.15
N ARG A 75 -10.53 -6.02 3.29
CA ARG A 75 -9.92 -5.90 1.99
C ARG A 75 -9.13 -4.61 2.04
N PHE A 76 -7.90 -4.63 1.59
CA PHE A 76 -7.08 -3.44 1.69
C PHE A 76 -6.22 -3.24 0.44
N GLU A 77 -5.78 -2.01 0.27
CA GLU A 77 -4.93 -1.64 -0.82
C GLU A 77 -3.71 -0.98 -0.22
N PHE A 78 -2.54 -1.27 -0.75
CA PHE A 78 -1.31 -0.71 -0.22
C PHE A 78 -0.29 -0.45 -1.32
N VAL A 79 0.68 0.39 -1.03
CA VAL A 79 1.76 0.70 -1.93
C VAL A 79 3.05 0.57 -1.18
N GLU A 80 4.16 0.42 -1.88
CA GLU A 80 5.46 0.40 -1.26
C GLU A 80 6.05 1.79 -1.39
N GLU A 81 6.49 2.38 -0.28
CA GLU A 81 7.11 3.69 -0.28
C GLU A 81 8.32 3.66 0.62
N LYS A 82 9.48 3.94 0.08
CA LYS A 82 10.71 4.01 0.87
C LYS A 82 10.94 2.79 1.73
N GLY A 83 10.71 1.64 1.16
CA GLY A 83 10.94 0.40 1.87
C GLY A 83 9.83 0.00 2.83
N ARG A 84 8.73 0.73 2.87
CA ARG A 84 7.63 0.41 3.74
C ARG A 84 6.40 0.10 2.94
N TYR A 85 5.50 -0.70 3.52
CA TYR A 85 4.25 -1.00 2.87
C TYR A 85 3.18 -0.18 3.58
N VAL A 86 2.53 0.70 2.82
CA VAL A 86 1.61 1.69 3.35
C VAL A 86 0.22 1.47 2.82
N ILE A 87 -0.74 1.21 3.72
CA ILE A 87 -2.11 0.99 3.34
C ILE A 87 -2.75 2.32 2.98
N THR A 88 -3.38 2.37 1.81
CA THR A 88 -4.04 3.56 1.32
C THR A 88 -5.56 3.43 1.42
N SER A 89 -6.10 2.23 1.58
CA SER A 89 -7.51 2.04 1.82
C SER A 89 -7.73 0.70 2.51
N ILE A 90 -8.76 0.59 3.34
CA ILE A 90 -9.03 -0.63 4.05
C ILE A 90 -10.53 -0.65 4.35
N LYS A 91 -11.17 -1.77 4.09
CA LYS A 91 -12.61 -1.89 4.30
C LYS A 91 -13.00 -3.16 4.99
#